data_b8d3804e1828e4dd2cad9329c722ddca
#
_entry.id   b8d3804e1828e4dd2cad9329c722ddca
#
_cell.length_a   1.000
_cell.length_b   1.000
_cell.length_c   1.000
_cell.angle_alpha   90.00
_cell.angle_beta   90.00
_cell.angle_gamma   90.00
#
_symmetry.space_group_name_H-M   'P 1'
#
loop_
_entity.id
_entity.type
_entity.pdbx_description
1 polymer ?
#
loop_
_entity_poly.entity_id
_entity_poly.type
_entity_poly.pdbx_seq_one_letter_code
_entity_poly.pdbx_strand_id
1 'polypeptide(L)'
;MKAVSIHSVSVGVALFALGMGTTLVAQTLTDSPQRIEQKRADLSGAAGMEVIASTGEYKPGESIELHVHHGIEAAYVVQGAMVQVPGKEPSMLTTGATLMNLREVKHGGFKVVGDTPLKLFTVHIVDKGKPLYDYVK
;
A
#
# COMPACT_ATOMS: atom_id res chain seq x y z
N MET A 1 20.98 -76.38 6.42
CA MET A 1 20.72 -75.03 6.94
C MET A 1 20.83 -74.00 5.81
N LYS A 2 19.74 -73.40 5.38
CA LYS A 2 19.70 -72.42 4.30
C LYS A 2 19.65 -71.00 4.94
N ALA A 3 20.63 -70.22 4.59
CA ALA A 3 20.68 -68.78 5.03
C ALA A 3 19.66 -68.01 4.27
N VAL A 4 18.85 -67.22 4.99
CA VAL A 4 17.88 -66.27 4.44
C VAL A 4 18.55 -64.92 4.32
N SER A 5 18.67 -64.36 3.07
CA SER A 5 19.20 -63.08 2.78
C SER A 5 18.08 -62.02 2.97
N ILE A 6 18.29 -61.06 3.87
CA ILE A 6 17.37 -59.94 4.10
C ILE A 6 17.79 -58.83 3.16
N HIS A 7 16.95 -58.51 2.19
CA HIS A 7 17.13 -57.34 1.33
C HIS A 7 16.57 -56.10 2.04
N SER A 8 17.45 -55.17 2.38
CA SER A 8 17.09 -53.86 2.90
C SER A 8 16.53 -52.98 1.77
N VAL A 9 15.23 -52.63 1.87
CA VAL A 9 14.61 -51.67 1.00
C VAL A 9 14.83 -50.30 1.62
N SER A 10 15.69 -49.49 0.99
CA SER A 10 15.87 -48.07 1.36
C SER A 10 14.75 -47.25 0.74
N VAL A 11 13.83 -46.80 1.58
CA VAL A 11 12.82 -45.82 1.17
C VAL A 11 13.44 -44.43 1.20
N GLY A 12 13.76 -43.90 0.03
CA GLY A 12 14.20 -42.51 -0.12
C GLY A 12 13.01 -41.58 0.08
N VAL A 13 13.04 -40.80 1.16
CA VAL A 13 12.12 -39.68 1.36
C VAL A 13 12.63 -38.51 0.58
N ALA A 14 11.97 -38.16 -0.54
CA ALA A 14 12.21 -36.93 -1.27
C ALA A 14 11.54 -35.77 -0.52
N LEU A 15 12.31 -34.95 0.16
CA LEU A 15 11.86 -33.69 0.73
C LEU A 15 11.67 -32.68 -0.43
N PHE A 16 10.42 -32.48 -0.83
CA PHE A 16 10.04 -31.33 -1.64
C PHE A 16 10.04 -30.10 -0.76
N ALA A 17 11.12 -29.32 -0.79
CA ALA A 17 11.14 -27.97 -0.25
C ALA A 17 10.31 -27.08 -1.20
N LEU A 18 9.05 -26.85 -0.84
CA LEU A 18 8.26 -25.77 -1.43
C LEU A 18 8.91 -24.44 -1.02
N GLY A 19 9.72 -23.91 -1.92
CA GLY A 19 10.23 -22.55 -1.82
C GLY A 19 9.06 -21.57 -1.91
N MET A 20 8.48 -21.20 -0.78
CA MET A 20 7.67 -19.98 -0.70
C MET A 20 8.63 -18.80 -0.82
N GLY A 21 8.89 -18.41 -2.06
CA GLY A 21 9.57 -17.16 -2.35
C GLY A 21 8.69 -16.02 -1.87
N THR A 22 8.99 -15.47 -0.71
CA THR A 22 8.41 -14.24 -0.23
C THR A 22 8.96 -13.10 -1.05
N THR A 23 8.23 -12.67 -2.08
CA THR A 23 8.45 -11.40 -2.77
C THR A 23 7.96 -10.24 -1.88
N LEU A 24 8.59 -10.06 -0.72
CA LEU A 24 8.21 -9.04 0.28
C LEU A 24 9.12 -7.80 0.25
N VAL A 25 10.02 -7.67 -0.71
CA VAL A 25 11.08 -6.64 -0.61
C VAL A 25 10.88 -5.42 -1.50
N ALA A 26 10.00 -5.47 -2.50
CA ALA A 26 9.85 -4.36 -3.44
C ALA A 26 8.80 -3.31 -3.06
N GLN A 27 7.87 -3.60 -2.15
CA GLN A 27 6.77 -2.67 -1.80
C GLN A 27 7.15 -1.57 -0.80
N THR A 28 8.20 -1.73 -0.02
CA THR A 28 8.50 -0.84 1.11
C THR A 28 9.17 0.48 0.73
N LEU A 29 9.69 0.62 -0.48
CA LEU A 29 10.38 1.84 -0.92
C LEU A 29 9.49 2.81 -1.73
N THR A 30 8.26 2.38 -2.08
CA THR A 30 7.38 3.11 -2.99
C THR A 30 5.95 3.20 -2.48
N ASP A 31 5.75 3.08 -1.17
CA ASP A 31 4.47 3.11 -0.51
C ASP A 31 4.56 3.92 0.79
N SER A 32 3.42 4.45 1.26
CA SER A 32 3.35 5.14 2.55
C SER A 32 3.36 4.14 3.70
N PRO A 33 4.23 4.31 4.72
CA PRO A 33 4.27 3.42 5.87
C PRO A 33 3.00 3.48 6.74
N GLN A 34 2.19 4.53 6.59
CA GLN A 34 0.91 4.71 7.29
C GLN A 34 -0.26 4.04 6.58
N ARG A 35 -0.05 3.53 5.36
CA ARG A 35 -1.08 2.87 4.56
C ARG A 35 -1.16 1.38 4.88
N ILE A 36 -2.38 0.87 4.99
CA ILE A 36 -2.67 -0.55 5.10
C ILE A 36 -3.55 -0.94 3.90
N GLU A 37 -3.02 -1.79 3.03
CA GLU A 37 -3.80 -2.35 1.93
C GLU A 37 -4.87 -3.30 2.47
N GLN A 38 -6.12 -3.08 2.07
CA GLN A 38 -7.26 -3.88 2.47
C GLN A 38 -7.63 -4.90 1.39
N LYS A 39 -7.65 -4.46 0.14
CA LYS A 39 -8.01 -5.28 -1.02
C LYS A 39 -7.28 -4.80 -2.27
N ARG A 40 -6.98 -5.77 -3.16
CA ARG A 40 -6.43 -5.53 -4.49
C ARG A 40 -7.10 -6.44 -5.49
N ALA A 41 -7.40 -5.94 -6.67
CA ALA A 41 -7.95 -6.71 -7.79
C ALA A 41 -7.53 -6.10 -9.12
N ASP A 42 -7.46 -6.92 -10.16
CA ASP A 42 -7.32 -6.45 -11.53
C ASP A 42 -8.55 -5.65 -11.95
N LEU A 43 -8.35 -4.55 -12.67
CA LEU A 43 -9.46 -3.79 -13.22
C LEU A 43 -10.04 -4.50 -14.45
N SER A 44 -11.25 -5.02 -14.33
CA SER A 44 -11.94 -5.67 -15.44
C SER A 44 -12.11 -4.70 -16.60
N GLY A 45 -11.77 -5.16 -17.81
CA GLY A 45 -11.87 -4.37 -19.04
C GLY A 45 -10.71 -3.38 -19.29
N ALA A 46 -9.73 -3.29 -18.39
CA ALA A 46 -8.54 -2.45 -18.57
C ALA A 46 -7.27 -3.25 -18.25
N ALA A 47 -6.75 -3.95 -19.25
CA ALA A 47 -5.54 -4.73 -19.12
C ALA A 47 -4.37 -3.85 -18.62
N GLY A 48 -3.61 -4.35 -17.65
CA GLY A 48 -2.47 -3.63 -17.08
C GLY A 48 -2.83 -2.63 -15.97
N MET A 49 -4.10 -2.54 -15.58
CA MET A 49 -4.53 -1.71 -14.45
C MET A 49 -5.05 -2.56 -13.29
N GLU A 50 -5.02 -1.99 -12.09
CA GLU A 50 -5.51 -2.59 -10.86
C GLU A 50 -6.24 -1.59 -9.98
N VAL A 51 -7.09 -2.11 -9.11
CA VAL A 51 -7.80 -1.36 -8.07
C VAL A 51 -7.25 -1.77 -6.72
N ILE A 52 -6.89 -0.79 -5.90
CA ILE A 52 -6.34 -0.99 -4.55
C ILE A 52 -7.16 -0.18 -3.56
N ALA A 53 -7.83 -0.85 -2.62
CA ALA A 53 -8.50 -0.22 -1.50
C ALA A 53 -7.62 -0.26 -0.26
N SER A 54 -7.49 0.86 0.44
CA SER A 54 -6.59 1.00 1.59
C SER A 54 -7.19 1.88 2.68
N THR A 55 -6.66 1.74 3.89
CA THR A 55 -6.81 2.71 4.97
C THR A 55 -5.47 3.34 5.28
N GLY A 56 -5.47 4.59 5.73
CA GLY A 56 -4.29 5.29 6.23
C GLY A 56 -4.59 5.98 7.53
N GLU A 57 -3.64 5.97 8.46
CA GLU A 57 -3.70 6.73 9.70
C GLU A 57 -2.41 7.53 9.89
N TYR A 58 -2.55 8.85 9.96
CA TYR A 58 -1.44 9.78 10.12
C TYR A 58 -1.61 10.51 11.45
N LYS A 59 -0.70 10.25 12.37
CA LYS A 59 -0.69 10.86 13.71
C LYS A 59 -0.20 12.31 13.64
N PRO A 60 -0.52 13.14 14.66
CA PRO A 60 0.08 14.45 14.80
C PRO A 60 1.61 14.40 14.69
N GLY A 61 2.17 15.25 13.82
CA GLY A 61 3.58 15.28 13.48
C GLY A 61 3.98 14.44 12.27
N GLU A 62 3.16 13.50 11.81
CA GLU A 62 3.40 12.75 10.57
C GLU A 62 2.97 13.52 9.34
N SER A 63 3.62 13.25 8.21
CA SER A 63 3.38 13.91 6.93
C SER A 63 2.84 12.94 5.89
N ILE A 64 2.01 13.47 4.99
CA ILE A 64 1.80 12.88 3.68
C ILE A 64 2.73 13.61 2.72
N GLU A 65 3.80 12.93 2.31
CA GLU A 65 4.82 13.53 1.44
C GLU A 65 4.23 13.89 0.06
N LEU A 66 4.82 14.88 -0.60
CA LEU A 66 4.41 15.28 -1.94
C LEU A 66 4.71 14.16 -2.95
N HIS A 67 3.68 13.70 -3.67
CA HIS A 67 3.79 12.57 -4.59
C HIS A 67 2.80 12.66 -5.76
N VAL A 68 2.92 11.74 -6.69
CA VAL A 68 1.96 11.46 -7.77
C VAL A 68 1.58 9.98 -7.76
N HIS A 69 0.48 9.65 -8.42
CA HIS A 69 0.10 8.27 -8.74
C HIS A 69 0.05 8.05 -10.26
N HIS A 70 0.46 6.87 -10.72
CA HIS A 70 0.28 6.42 -12.11
C HIS A 70 -1.17 5.97 -12.36
N GLY A 71 -2.12 6.79 -11.97
CA GLY A 71 -3.54 6.54 -12.00
C GLY A 71 -4.34 7.56 -11.20
N ILE A 72 -5.52 7.18 -10.76
CA ILE A 72 -6.43 8.02 -9.99
C ILE A 72 -6.49 7.50 -8.55
N GLU A 73 -6.48 8.41 -7.58
CA GLU A 73 -6.86 8.13 -6.21
C GLU A 73 -8.15 8.86 -5.86
N ALA A 74 -9.14 8.12 -5.35
CA ALA A 74 -10.28 8.67 -4.64
C ALA A 74 -10.07 8.46 -3.14
N ALA A 75 -10.19 9.52 -2.35
CA ALA A 75 -10.04 9.43 -0.89
C ALA A 75 -11.28 9.97 -0.18
N TYR A 76 -11.61 9.32 0.93
CA TYR A 76 -12.64 9.74 1.87
C TYR A 76 -12.03 9.96 3.24
N VAL A 77 -12.29 11.11 3.84
CA VAL A 77 -11.81 11.46 5.18
C VAL A 77 -12.70 10.80 6.22
N VAL A 78 -12.24 9.69 6.80
CA VAL A 78 -12.93 8.94 7.85
C VAL A 78 -12.89 9.71 9.17
N GLN A 79 -11.74 10.32 9.48
CA GLN A 79 -11.54 11.20 10.62
C GLN A 79 -10.70 12.39 10.20
N GLY A 80 -11.27 13.57 10.30
CA GLY A 80 -10.60 14.83 9.97
C GLY A 80 -9.55 15.22 11.00
N ALA A 81 -8.60 16.06 10.57
CA ALA A 81 -7.55 16.60 11.40
C ALA A 81 -7.12 17.98 10.91
N MET A 82 -6.43 18.74 11.76
CA MET A 82 -5.71 19.93 11.34
C MET A 82 -4.51 19.50 10.52
N VAL A 83 -4.33 20.11 9.34
CA VAL A 83 -3.20 19.87 8.45
C VAL A 83 -2.52 21.17 8.09
N GLN A 84 -1.22 21.11 7.84
CA GLN A 84 -0.41 22.27 7.49
C GLN A 84 0.46 22.00 6.28
N VAL A 85 0.23 22.76 5.22
CA VAL A 85 1.14 22.83 4.07
C VAL A 85 2.30 23.77 4.44
N PRO A 86 3.55 23.46 4.06
CA PRO A 86 4.69 24.34 4.32
C PRO A 86 4.43 25.79 3.87
N GLY A 87 4.68 26.74 4.77
CA GLY A 87 4.48 28.18 4.51
C GLY A 87 3.03 28.65 4.50
N LYS A 88 2.07 27.82 4.89
CA LYS A 88 0.65 28.20 5.03
C LYS A 88 0.18 27.99 6.47
N GLU A 89 -0.88 28.73 6.85
CA GLU A 89 -1.56 28.49 8.12
C GLU A 89 -2.22 27.11 8.15
N PRO A 90 -2.32 26.47 9.34
CA PRO A 90 -3.05 25.24 9.51
C PRO A 90 -4.52 25.38 9.08
N SER A 91 -5.05 24.34 8.45
CA SER A 91 -6.45 24.27 8.05
C SER A 91 -7.07 22.92 8.39
N MET A 92 -8.40 22.88 8.56
CA MET A 92 -9.11 21.66 8.86
C MET A 92 -9.38 20.85 7.59
N LEU A 93 -8.88 19.61 7.54
CA LEU A 93 -9.37 18.62 6.61
C LEU A 93 -10.54 17.88 7.28
N THR A 94 -11.76 18.19 6.86
CA THR A 94 -12.98 17.84 7.59
C THR A 94 -13.37 16.36 7.40
N THR A 95 -13.83 15.70 8.45
CA THR A 95 -14.49 14.38 8.36
C THR A 95 -15.62 14.41 7.34
N GLY A 96 -15.70 13.40 6.47
CA GLY A 96 -16.67 13.30 5.38
C GLY A 96 -16.23 13.99 4.08
N ALA A 97 -15.13 14.73 4.07
CA ALA A 97 -14.59 15.29 2.84
C ALA A 97 -14.16 14.18 1.87
N THR A 98 -14.32 14.45 0.58
CA THR A 98 -13.86 13.60 -0.51
C THR A 98 -12.80 14.32 -1.32
N LEU A 99 -11.78 13.56 -1.72
CA LEU A 99 -10.68 14.04 -2.55
C LEU A 99 -10.61 13.21 -3.83
N MET A 100 -10.20 13.83 -4.93
CA MET A 100 -9.92 13.14 -6.18
C MET A 100 -8.57 13.62 -6.71
N ASN A 101 -7.58 12.75 -6.61
CA ASN A 101 -6.23 13.02 -7.09
C ASN A 101 -6.07 12.37 -8.47
N LEU A 102 -5.84 13.20 -9.49
CA LEU A 102 -5.76 12.75 -10.87
C LEU A 102 -4.38 12.20 -11.19
N ARG A 103 -4.31 11.38 -12.24
CA ARG A 103 -3.06 10.79 -12.75
C ARG A 103 -1.99 11.86 -12.93
N GLU A 104 -0.76 11.60 -12.42
CA GLU A 104 0.43 12.44 -12.55
C GLU A 104 0.28 13.88 -11.97
N VAL A 105 -0.81 14.15 -11.24
CA VAL A 105 -0.98 15.43 -10.56
C VAL A 105 -0.40 15.35 -9.16
N LYS A 106 0.53 16.25 -8.84
CA LYS A 106 1.16 16.35 -7.52
C LYS A 106 0.14 16.68 -6.44
N HIS A 107 0.16 15.92 -5.34
CA HIS A 107 -0.70 16.13 -4.18
C HIS A 107 -0.04 15.62 -2.90
N GLY A 108 -0.69 15.79 -1.74
CA GLY A 108 -0.05 15.62 -0.44
C GLY A 108 0.79 16.85 -0.09
N GLY A 109 1.99 16.65 0.44
CA GLY A 109 2.90 17.72 0.83
C GLY A 109 2.41 18.49 2.05
N PHE A 110 1.76 17.83 3.02
CA PHE A 110 1.30 18.45 4.26
C PHE A 110 1.59 17.56 5.49
N LYS A 111 1.64 18.20 6.64
CA LYS A 111 1.80 17.56 7.94
C LYS A 111 0.49 17.61 8.72
N VAL A 112 0.18 16.54 9.44
CA VAL A 112 -0.89 16.55 10.46
C VAL A 112 -0.40 17.31 11.67
N VAL A 113 -1.17 18.28 12.13
CA VAL A 113 -0.88 19.12 13.30
C VAL A 113 -2.01 19.05 14.32
N GLY A 114 -1.81 19.65 15.50
CA GLY A 114 -2.80 19.53 16.58
C GLY A 114 -2.66 18.19 17.35
N ASP A 115 -3.75 17.63 17.80
CA ASP A 115 -3.80 16.45 18.68
C ASP A 115 -4.60 15.26 18.13
N THR A 116 -5.25 15.44 16.99
CA THR A 116 -6.15 14.44 16.39
C THR A 116 -5.50 13.82 15.15
N PRO A 117 -5.42 12.48 15.04
CA PRO A 117 -4.90 11.83 13.84
C PRO A 117 -5.86 11.94 12.66
N LEU A 118 -5.31 12.09 11.46
CA LEU A 118 -6.04 12.01 10.20
C LEU A 118 -6.24 10.54 9.83
N LYS A 119 -7.49 10.14 9.52
CA LYS A 119 -7.78 8.80 8.99
C LYS A 119 -8.45 8.90 7.63
N LEU A 120 -7.91 8.14 6.69
CA LEU A 120 -8.38 8.10 5.31
C LEU A 120 -8.80 6.68 4.92
N PHE A 121 -9.79 6.58 4.07
CA PHE A 121 -10.04 5.44 3.21
C PHE A 121 -9.74 5.87 1.78
N THR A 122 -8.94 5.09 1.05
CA THR A 122 -8.53 5.42 -0.32
C THR A 122 -8.80 4.28 -1.27
N VAL A 123 -9.14 4.61 -2.50
CA VAL A 123 -9.22 3.69 -3.62
C VAL A 123 -8.33 4.22 -4.74
N HIS A 124 -7.34 3.45 -5.11
CA HIS A 124 -6.46 3.74 -6.23
C HIS A 124 -6.86 2.89 -7.43
N ILE A 125 -6.95 3.49 -8.61
CA ILE A 125 -7.08 2.83 -9.91
C ILE A 125 -5.83 3.21 -10.70
N VAL A 126 -4.85 2.29 -10.76
CA VAL A 126 -3.47 2.59 -11.15
C VAL A 126 -2.90 1.54 -12.09
N ASP A 127 -1.81 1.88 -12.77
CA ASP A 127 -1.05 0.97 -13.60
C ASP A 127 -0.36 -0.10 -12.74
N LYS A 128 -0.52 -1.37 -13.11
CA LYS A 128 0.15 -2.50 -12.45
C LYS A 128 1.65 -2.41 -12.60
N GLY A 129 2.36 -2.76 -11.53
CA GLY A 129 3.83 -2.82 -11.55
C GLY A 129 4.51 -1.45 -11.49
N LYS A 130 3.75 -0.37 -11.33
CA LYS A 130 4.29 0.96 -11.03
C LYS A 130 4.28 1.21 -9.52
N PRO A 131 5.15 2.11 -9.02
CA PRO A 131 5.07 2.59 -7.63
C PRO A 131 3.67 3.14 -7.34
N LEU A 132 3.09 2.77 -6.19
CA LEU A 132 1.82 3.36 -5.80
C LEU A 132 2.00 4.84 -5.45
N TYR A 133 3.09 5.16 -4.74
CA TYR A 133 3.52 6.53 -4.44
C TYR A 133 4.82 6.82 -5.17
N ASP A 134 4.81 7.72 -6.13
CA ASP A 134 6.00 8.25 -6.77
C ASP A 134 6.31 9.62 -6.17
N TYR A 135 7.28 9.65 -5.24
CA TYR A 135 7.60 10.81 -4.44
C TYR A 135 8.34 11.86 -5.26
N VAL A 136 7.87 13.10 -5.13
CA VAL A 136 8.46 14.26 -5.81
C VAL A 136 9.55 14.88 -4.92
N LYS A 137 10.73 15.00 -5.49
CA LYS A 137 11.87 15.68 -4.85
C LYS A 137 11.81 17.18 -5.04
#